data_ed380afa941bc7b2d10fd0c2939fea88
#
_entry.id   ed380afa941bc7b2d10fd0c2939fea88
#
_cell.length_a   1.000
_cell.length_b   1.000
_cell.length_c   1.000
_cell.angle_alpha   90.00
_cell.angle_beta   90.00
_cell.angle_gamma   90.00
#
_symmetry.space_group_name_H-M   'P 1'
#
loop_
_entity.id
_entity.type
_entity.pdbx_description
1 polymer ?
#
loop_
_entity_poly.entity_id
_entity_poly.type
_entity_poly.pdbx_seq_one_letter_code
_entity_poly.pdbx_strand_id
1 'polypeptide(L)'
;MAIPSEVISSLKELDIEDVASVLGLEVRKHKALCFMHDDHNPSITFSKAKNLYKCWACGKGGGPIQLAQDKLGLNFQEACVWLADKFNLWQPENGVYRRPVMRNIKRVILPTVEKGTSPLDIEVCNWLIDSAKLSEQAKSFLFKERYLKEEVVLSLNIKSISDSTKVVKVLVSHFGETRCLESGLICKRGNTMSFYFSTPCLLFPYYDKDGALLGIQSRYLGDRQNVPRFQFMVSCKTRVFNLPILNTLNYGDSLYISEGITDCLALLSSGLKAVAIPSATILPKEDLALLKFYDLHMFPDQDEAGRKAFTDIRKFFVNMYSTVKDEKLPVNVKDYSDYYIFTQIQNGNQ
;
A
#
# COMPACT_ATOMS: atom_id res chain seq x y z
N MET A 1 -22.45 -6.44 25.70
CA MET A 1 -23.76 -6.75 25.08
C MET A 1 -23.51 -6.98 23.59
N ALA A 2 -23.96 -8.09 23.04
CA ALA A 2 -23.77 -8.39 21.62
C ALA A 2 -24.83 -7.65 20.79
N ILE A 3 -24.41 -6.97 19.74
CA ILE A 3 -25.31 -6.32 18.78
C ILE A 3 -25.80 -7.41 17.81
N PRO A 4 -27.11 -7.50 17.52
CA PRO A 4 -27.64 -8.50 16.57
C PRO A 4 -26.97 -8.35 15.18
N SER A 5 -26.70 -9.46 14.53
CA SER A 5 -26.06 -9.49 13.20
C SER A 5 -26.85 -8.73 12.12
N GLU A 6 -28.19 -8.79 12.24
CA GLU A 6 -29.13 -8.08 11.36
C GLU A 6 -28.97 -6.56 11.47
N VAL A 7 -28.80 -6.06 12.71
CA VAL A 7 -28.55 -4.62 12.95
C VAL A 7 -27.21 -4.21 12.33
N ILE A 8 -26.15 -5.02 12.51
CA ILE A 8 -24.84 -4.74 11.90
C ILE A 8 -24.95 -4.71 10.38
N SER A 9 -25.72 -5.60 9.78
CA SER A 9 -25.95 -5.61 8.33
C SER A 9 -26.66 -4.33 7.87
N SER A 10 -27.73 -3.94 8.55
CA SER A 10 -28.45 -2.68 8.25
C SER A 10 -27.56 -1.45 8.40
N LEU A 11 -26.66 -1.43 9.41
CA LEU A 11 -25.72 -0.32 9.60
C LEU A 11 -24.66 -0.23 8.48
N LYS A 12 -24.28 -1.33 7.87
CA LYS A 12 -23.37 -1.35 6.71
C LYS A 12 -24.03 -0.84 5.43
N GLU A 13 -25.34 -0.92 5.35
CA GLU A 13 -26.15 -0.48 4.19
C GLU A 13 -26.56 1.00 4.25
N LEU A 14 -26.35 1.68 5.39
CA LEU A 14 -26.58 3.12 5.51
C LEU A 14 -25.81 3.89 4.41
N ASP A 15 -26.46 4.87 3.79
CA ASP A 15 -25.78 5.72 2.79
C ASP A 15 -24.59 6.43 3.45
N ILE A 16 -23.42 6.31 2.84
CA ILE A 16 -22.16 6.81 3.39
C ILE A 16 -22.16 8.35 3.53
N GLU A 17 -22.88 9.08 2.68
CA GLU A 17 -22.97 10.53 2.75
C GLU A 17 -23.98 10.99 3.81
N ASP A 18 -25.04 10.20 4.03
CA ASP A 18 -25.97 10.46 5.13
C ASP A 18 -25.27 10.27 6.47
N VAL A 19 -24.49 9.21 6.61
CA VAL A 19 -23.64 9.00 7.80
C VAL A 19 -22.62 10.12 7.96
N ALA A 20 -21.97 10.56 6.88
CA ALA A 20 -21.06 11.70 6.92
C ALA A 20 -21.74 12.99 7.40
N SER A 21 -22.95 13.25 6.92
CA SER A 21 -23.75 14.41 7.32
C SER A 21 -24.13 14.37 8.80
N VAL A 22 -24.57 13.23 9.32
CA VAL A 22 -24.89 13.04 10.75
C VAL A 22 -23.63 13.18 11.62
N LEU A 23 -22.46 12.85 11.09
CA LEU A 23 -21.16 13.06 11.74
C LEU A 23 -20.64 14.50 11.65
N GLY A 24 -21.40 15.42 11.03
CA GLY A 24 -21.03 16.82 10.88
C GLY A 24 -19.96 17.08 9.83
N LEU A 25 -19.84 16.23 8.82
CA LEU A 25 -18.98 16.46 7.67
C LEU A 25 -19.74 17.22 6.57
N GLU A 26 -19.18 18.32 6.11
CA GLU A 26 -19.74 19.05 4.96
C GLU A 26 -19.37 18.33 3.65
N VAL A 27 -20.31 17.57 3.12
CA VAL A 27 -20.12 16.86 1.84
C VAL A 27 -20.57 17.76 0.69
N ARG A 28 -19.65 18.06 -0.25
CA ARG A 28 -19.94 18.83 -1.47
C ARG A 28 -19.39 18.08 -2.69
N LYS A 29 -20.25 17.76 -3.65
CA LYS A 29 -19.89 17.00 -4.86
C LYS A 29 -19.12 15.72 -4.53
N HIS A 30 -19.63 14.93 -3.59
CA HIS A 30 -19.02 13.68 -3.10
C HIS A 30 -17.62 13.84 -2.46
N LYS A 31 -17.31 15.03 -1.92
CA LYS A 31 -16.04 15.31 -1.25
C LYS A 31 -16.24 16.04 0.07
N ALA A 32 -15.32 15.86 1.02
CA ALA A 32 -15.27 16.60 2.28
C ALA A 32 -13.80 16.82 2.71
N LEU A 33 -13.62 17.79 3.61
CA LEU A 33 -12.34 17.96 4.31
C LEU A 33 -12.09 16.76 5.24
N CYS A 34 -10.85 16.33 5.31
CA CYS A 34 -10.48 15.24 6.21
C CYS A 34 -10.43 15.72 7.66
N PHE A 35 -11.00 14.93 8.53
CA PHE A 35 -11.02 15.19 9.97
C PHE A 35 -9.85 14.52 10.72
N MET A 36 -9.05 13.70 10.03
CA MET A 36 -7.96 12.94 10.61
C MET A 36 -6.60 13.67 10.53
N HIS A 37 -6.47 14.65 9.63
CA HIS A 37 -5.30 15.50 9.47
C HIS A 37 -5.73 16.93 9.17
N ASP A 38 -4.80 17.86 9.22
CA ASP A 38 -5.06 19.24 8.81
C ASP A 38 -5.25 19.28 7.30
N ASP A 39 -6.48 19.64 6.87
CA ASP A 39 -6.92 19.54 5.47
C ASP A 39 -7.58 20.85 5.05
N HIS A 40 -6.99 21.52 4.09
CA HIS A 40 -7.52 22.77 3.54
C HIS A 40 -8.19 22.59 2.17
N ASN A 41 -8.00 21.39 1.57
CA ASN A 41 -8.64 21.02 0.31
C ASN A 41 -9.32 19.66 0.47
N PRO A 42 -10.59 19.49 0.07
CA PRO A 42 -11.34 18.26 0.27
C PRO A 42 -10.60 17.02 -0.24
N SER A 43 -9.97 16.28 0.66
CA SER A 43 -9.20 15.06 0.35
C SER A 43 -9.99 13.77 0.58
N ILE A 44 -11.12 13.83 1.31
CA ILE A 44 -12.06 12.71 1.39
C ILE A 44 -12.94 12.70 0.14
N THR A 45 -13.08 11.52 -0.46
CA THR A 45 -14.07 11.23 -1.51
C THR A 45 -15.03 10.16 -1.01
N PHE A 46 -16.31 10.32 -1.35
CA PHE A 46 -17.38 9.36 -1.09
C PHE A 46 -17.77 8.67 -2.39
N SER A 47 -17.93 7.36 -2.35
CA SER A 47 -18.44 6.56 -3.46
C SER A 47 -19.78 5.94 -3.07
N LYS A 48 -20.88 6.50 -3.54
CA LYS A 48 -22.23 5.93 -3.28
C LYS A 48 -22.35 4.52 -3.86
N ALA A 49 -21.81 4.27 -5.03
CA ALA A 49 -21.89 2.94 -5.69
C ALA A 49 -21.18 1.84 -4.89
N LYS A 50 -20.14 2.18 -4.11
CA LYS A 50 -19.39 1.23 -3.27
C LYS A 50 -19.76 1.37 -1.79
N ASN A 51 -20.54 2.38 -1.44
CA ASN A 51 -20.87 2.76 -0.07
C ASN A 51 -19.62 2.93 0.82
N LEU A 52 -18.60 3.63 0.32
CA LEU A 52 -17.30 3.80 0.96
C LEU A 52 -16.84 5.25 0.92
N TYR A 53 -16.07 5.66 1.94
CA TYR A 53 -15.25 6.87 1.87
C TYR A 53 -13.77 6.53 1.76
N LYS A 54 -13.00 7.44 1.21
CA LYS A 54 -11.53 7.36 1.12
C LYS A 54 -10.92 8.74 1.23
N CYS A 55 -9.99 8.91 2.16
CA CYS A 55 -9.09 10.06 2.17
C CYS A 55 -7.83 9.73 1.34
N TRP A 56 -7.59 10.52 0.31
CA TRP A 56 -6.44 10.31 -0.58
C TRP A 56 -5.12 10.86 -0.02
N ALA A 57 -5.20 11.72 1.01
CA ALA A 57 -4.03 12.27 1.67
C ALA A 57 -3.49 11.35 2.77
N CYS A 58 -4.35 10.87 3.69
CA CYS A 58 -3.92 10.03 4.81
C CYS A 58 -4.16 8.52 4.60
N GLY A 59 -4.79 8.12 3.49
CA GLY A 59 -5.05 6.72 3.17
C GLY A 59 -6.22 6.07 3.93
N LYS A 60 -6.81 6.74 4.93
CA LYS A 60 -7.95 6.23 5.69
C LYS A 60 -9.19 6.08 4.80
N GLY A 61 -9.97 5.05 5.07
CA GLY A 61 -11.21 4.79 4.34
C GLY A 61 -11.95 3.58 4.86
N GLY A 62 -13.20 3.43 4.43
CA GLY A 62 -14.05 2.34 4.86
C GLY A 62 -15.52 2.61 4.62
N GLY A 63 -16.38 1.72 5.12
CA GLY A 63 -17.83 1.86 5.07
C GLY A 63 -18.39 2.75 6.21
N PRO A 64 -19.73 2.80 6.34
CA PRO A 64 -20.43 3.64 7.31
C PRO A 64 -19.96 3.48 8.76
N ILE A 65 -19.79 2.23 9.21
CA ILE A 65 -19.34 1.95 10.58
C ILE A 65 -17.89 2.44 10.79
N GLN A 66 -17.01 2.22 9.82
CA GLN A 66 -15.63 2.67 9.89
C GLN A 66 -15.54 4.20 9.92
N LEU A 67 -16.40 4.89 9.16
CA LEU A 67 -16.47 6.35 9.17
C LEU A 67 -16.84 6.88 10.56
N ALA A 68 -17.79 6.26 11.24
CA ALA A 68 -18.18 6.61 12.60
C ALA A 68 -17.04 6.33 13.60
N GLN A 69 -16.38 5.18 13.48
CA GLN A 69 -15.20 4.85 14.31
C GLN A 69 -14.11 5.90 14.15
N ASP A 70 -13.73 6.19 12.91
CA ASP A 70 -12.63 7.10 12.60
C ASP A 70 -12.97 8.56 13.00
N LYS A 71 -14.21 8.99 12.82
CA LYS A 71 -14.64 10.37 13.15
C LYS A 71 -14.81 10.60 14.65
N LEU A 72 -15.32 9.60 15.38
CA LEU A 72 -15.68 9.75 16.79
C LEU A 72 -14.67 9.11 17.75
N GLY A 73 -13.67 8.37 17.23
CA GLY A 73 -12.69 7.63 18.04
C GLY A 73 -13.30 6.47 18.82
N LEU A 74 -14.35 5.86 18.27
CA LEU A 74 -15.09 4.78 18.90
C LEU A 74 -14.55 3.41 18.49
N ASN A 75 -14.69 2.41 19.36
CA ASN A 75 -14.52 1.03 18.94
C ASN A 75 -15.70 0.55 18.09
N PHE A 76 -15.60 -0.64 17.50
CA PHE A 76 -16.62 -1.18 16.59
C PHE A 76 -18.01 -1.24 17.25
N GLN A 77 -18.11 -1.74 18.48
CA GLN A 77 -19.38 -1.87 19.18
C GLN A 77 -19.98 -0.51 19.51
N GLU A 78 -19.16 0.41 20.01
CA GLU A 78 -19.57 1.79 20.32
C GLU A 78 -20.07 2.51 19.06
N ALA A 79 -19.40 2.36 17.93
CA ALA A 79 -19.80 2.96 16.65
C ALA A 79 -21.12 2.37 16.14
N CYS A 80 -21.31 1.06 16.23
CA CYS A 80 -22.56 0.40 15.86
C CYS A 80 -23.73 0.89 16.72
N VAL A 81 -23.56 0.97 18.04
CA VAL A 81 -24.60 1.46 18.95
C VAL A 81 -24.92 2.94 18.67
N TRP A 82 -23.90 3.76 18.44
CA TRP A 82 -24.07 5.18 18.11
C TRP A 82 -24.84 5.37 16.80
N LEU A 83 -24.49 4.63 15.76
CA LEU A 83 -25.19 4.68 14.48
C LEU A 83 -26.62 4.17 14.60
N ALA A 84 -26.83 3.06 15.31
CA ALA A 84 -28.17 2.50 15.54
C ALA A 84 -29.10 3.49 16.26
N ASP A 85 -28.59 4.24 17.26
CA ASP A 85 -29.30 5.33 17.93
C ASP A 85 -29.63 6.49 16.96
N LYS A 86 -28.62 6.90 16.16
CA LYS A 86 -28.79 8.05 15.23
C LYS A 86 -29.75 7.78 14.09
N PHE A 87 -29.82 6.55 13.62
CA PHE A 87 -30.70 6.16 12.51
C PHE A 87 -31.94 5.40 12.98
N ASN A 88 -32.22 5.34 14.31
CA ASN A 88 -33.35 4.65 14.91
C ASN A 88 -33.53 3.18 14.49
N LEU A 89 -32.40 2.47 14.28
CA LEU A 89 -32.43 1.09 13.80
C LEU A 89 -32.49 0.05 14.92
N TRP A 90 -32.01 0.39 16.12
CA TRP A 90 -32.01 -0.51 17.26
C TRP A 90 -31.70 0.23 18.57
N GLN A 91 -32.33 -0.19 19.66
CA GLN A 91 -32.04 0.27 21.03
C GLN A 91 -31.85 -0.97 21.93
N PRO A 92 -30.89 -0.95 22.86
CA PRO A 92 -30.73 -2.03 23.82
C PRO A 92 -31.98 -2.19 24.72
N GLU A 93 -32.49 -3.39 24.86
CA GLU A 93 -33.75 -3.71 25.61
C GLU A 93 -33.72 -3.31 27.09
N ASN A 94 -32.57 -3.02 27.69
CA ASN A 94 -32.41 -2.74 29.11
C ASN A 94 -32.15 -1.26 29.45
N GLY A 95 -32.51 -0.32 28.59
CA GLY A 95 -32.64 1.11 28.93
C GLY A 95 -31.40 1.85 29.45
N VAL A 96 -30.28 1.18 29.67
CA VAL A 96 -29.03 1.81 30.14
C VAL A 96 -28.11 2.07 28.94
N TYR A 97 -28.53 2.93 28.05
CA TYR A 97 -27.67 3.51 27.05
C TYR A 97 -26.75 4.54 27.71
N ARG A 98 -25.52 4.17 28.03
CA ARG A 98 -24.48 5.15 28.29
C ARG A 98 -23.98 5.65 26.94
N ARG A 99 -24.29 6.90 26.58
CA ARG A 99 -23.70 7.53 25.40
C ARG A 99 -22.20 7.27 25.40
N PRO A 100 -21.63 6.74 24.30
CA PRO A 100 -20.18 6.55 24.19
C PRO A 100 -19.49 7.88 24.50
N VAL A 101 -18.49 7.85 25.37
CA VAL A 101 -17.67 9.04 25.62
C VAL A 101 -16.86 9.28 24.36
N MET A 102 -17.22 10.32 23.62
CA MET A 102 -16.43 10.74 22.46
C MET A 102 -15.00 11.02 22.94
N ARG A 103 -14.08 10.18 22.51
CA ARG A 103 -12.66 10.42 22.78
C ARG A 103 -12.23 11.56 21.88
N ASN A 104 -11.65 12.61 22.47
CA ASN A 104 -10.95 13.62 21.69
C ASN A 104 -9.85 12.89 20.90
N ILE A 105 -10.12 12.64 19.63
CA ILE A 105 -9.07 12.19 18.73
C ILE A 105 -8.10 13.35 18.67
N LYS A 106 -6.96 13.22 19.33
CA LYS A 106 -5.84 14.11 19.02
C LYS A 106 -5.68 14.00 17.50
N ARG A 107 -5.96 15.09 16.80
CA ARG A 107 -5.61 15.19 15.39
C ARG A 107 -4.19 14.64 15.29
N VAL A 108 -4.04 13.50 14.66
CA VAL A 108 -2.72 13.06 14.22
C VAL A 108 -2.37 14.11 13.19
N ILE A 109 -1.53 15.05 13.59
CA ILE A 109 -0.88 15.95 12.65
C ILE A 109 0.03 14.99 11.87
N LEU A 110 -0.55 14.36 10.85
CA LEU A 110 0.28 13.83 9.80
C LEU A 110 1.06 15.04 9.31
N PRO A 111 2.38 14.99 9.24
CA PRO A 111 3.12 16.09 8.71
C PRO A 111 2.42 16.47 7.41
N THR A 112 2.03 17.72 7.30
CA THR A 112 1.68 18.32 6.01
C THR A 112 2.93 18.15 5.18
N VAL A 113 2.99 17.05 4.46
CA VAL A 113 3.85 16.98 3.30
C VAL A 113 3.19 17.98 2.39
N GLU A 114 3.69 19.22 2.39
CA GLU A 114 3.42 20.09 1.27
C GLU A 114 3.68 19.21 0.06
N LYS A 115 2.63 18.91 -0.69
CA LYS A 115 2.78 18.18 -1.95
C LYS A 115 3.63 19.08 -2.82
N GLY A 116 4.93 18.93 -2.68
CA GLY A 116 5.86 19.46 -3.61
C GLY A 116 5.44 18.91 -4.96
N THR A 117 4.92 19.77 -5.80
CA THR A 117 4.67 19.50 -7.21
C THR A 117 6.01 19.40 -7.96
N SER A 118 7.10 19.35 -7.23
CA SER A 118 8.44 19.18 -7.77
C SER A 118 8.59 17.78 -8.33
N PRO A 119 9.11 17.65 -9.55
CA PRO A 119 9.46 16.35 -10.11
C PRO A 119 10.44 15.65 -9.16
N LEU A 120 10.42 14.31 -9.16
CA LEU A 120 11.34 13.48 -8.38
C LEU A 120 12.79 13.97 -8.58
N ASP A 121 13.50 14.30 -7.49
CA ASP A 121 14.94 14.55 -7.58
C ASP A 121 15.67 13.21 -7.71
N ILE A 122 15.85 12.81 -8.97
CA ILE A 122 16.42 11.51 -9.33
C ILE A 122 17.86 11.39 -8.79
N GLU A 123 18.63 12.46 -8.75
CA GLU A 123 20.01 12.42 -8.27
C GLU A 123 20.07 12.12 -6.76
N VAL A 124 19.24 12.79 -5.96
CA VAL A 124 19.17 12.52 -4.51
C VAL A 124 18.68 11.09 -4.24
N CYS A 125 17.70 10.62 -5.01
CA CYS A 125 17.18 9.25 -4.87
C CYS A 125 18.20 8.19 -5.29
N ASN A 126 18.88 8.36 -6.42
CA ASN A 126 19.95 7.45 -6.86
C ASN A 126 21.08 7.41 -5.84
N TRP A 127 21.53 8.58 -5.36
CA TRP A 127 22.57 8.65 -4.35
C TRP A 127 22.20 7.87 -3.08
N LEU A 128 20.94 7.98 -2.62
CA LEU A 128 20.47 7.20 -1.49
C LEU A 128 20.55 5.69 -1.75
N ILE A 129 20.06 5.24 -2.92
CA ILE A 129 20.07 3.83 -3.30
C ILE A 129 21.50 3.32 -3.43
N ASP A 130 22.41 4.08 -4.05
CA ASP A 130 23.80 3.66 -4.26
C ASP A 130 24.60 3.61 -2.96
N SER A 131 24.32 4.55 -2.03
CA SER A 131 25.00 4.64 -0.75
C SER A 131 24.48 3.64 0.28
N ALA A 132 23.23 3.21 0.18
CA ALA A 132 22.60 2.31 1.15
C ALA A 132 23.07 0.86 0.95
N LYS A 133 23.13 0.10 2.07
CA LYS A 133 23.48 -1.32 2.09
C LYS A 133 22.36 -2.09 2.82
N LEU A 134 22.28 -3.39 2.58
CA LEU A 134 21.38 -4.25 3.34
C LEU A 134 21.88 -4.37 4.79
N SER A 135 21.00 -4.05 5.73
CA SER A 135 21.23 -4.29 7.18
C SER A 135 21.09 -5.78 7.48
N GLU A 136 21.62 -6.22 8.63
CA GLU A 136 21.48 -7.63 9.04
C GLU A 136 20.02 -8.05 9.22
N GLN A 137 19.16 -7.17 9.70
CA GLN A 137 17.72 -7.42 9.79
C GLN A 137 17.10 -7.61 8.39
N ALA A 138 17.48 -6.78 7.42
CA ALA A 138 17.01 -6.91 6.04
C ALA A 138 17.49 -8.22 5.39
N LYS A 139 18.76 -8.60 5.61
CA LYS A 139 19.31 -9.87 5.16
C LYS A 139 18.60 -11.06 5.79
N SER A 140 18.33 -11.01 7.10
CA SER A 140 17.57 -12.05 7.80
C SER A 140 16.18 -12.21 7.17
N PHE A 141 15.47 -11.13 6.97
CA PHE A 141 14.15 -11.14 6.34
C PHE A 141 14.20 -11.72 4.92
N LEU A 142 15.11 -11.24 4.07
CA LEU A 142 15.16 -11.64 2.66
C LEU A 142 15.68 -13.08 2.48
N PHE A 143 16.76 -13.45 3.18
CA PHE A 143 17.49 -14.68 2.90
C PHE A 143 17.15 -15.83 3.86
N LYS A 144 16.79 -15.55 5.12
CA LYS A 144 16.48 -16.60 6.10
C LYS A 144 14.97 -16.83 6.28
N GLU A 145 14.16 -15.76 6.22
CA GLU A 145 12.70 -15.89 6.38
C GLU A 145 12.00 -16.11 5.05
N ARG A 146 12.48 -15.46 3.97
CA ARG A 146 11.89 -15.55 2.63
C ARG A 146 12.67 -16.45 1.67
N TYR A 147 13.84 -16.95 2.05
CA TYR A 147 14.71 -17.84 1.27
C TYR A 147 15.07 -17.30 -0.14
N LEU A 148 15.00 -15.98 -0.33
CA LEU A 148 15.26 -15.37 -1.63
C LEU A 148 16.72 -15.50 -2.00
N LYS A 149 16.98 -15.65 -3.30
CA LYS A 149 18.35 -15.69 -3.82
C LYS A 149 19.02 -14.33 -3.74
N GLU A 150 20.25 -14.29 -3.22
CA GLU A 150 21.00 -13.04 -3.04
C GLU A 150 21.24 -12.33 -4.37
N GLU A 151 21.56 -13.08 -5.43
CA GLU A 151 21.75 -12.56 -6.77
C GLU A 151 20.52 -11.80 -7.32
N VAL A 152 19.30 -12.27 -7.01
CA VAL A 152 18.04 -11.60 -7.39
C VAL A 152 17.90 -10.28 -6.64
N VAL A 153 18.13 -10.30 -5.35
CA VAL A 153 18.01 -9.10 -4.50
C VAL A 153 19.01 -8.02 -4.91
N LEU A 154 20.24 -8.42 -5.20
CA LEU A 154 21.32 -7.53 -5.64
C LEU A 154 21.06 -6.97 -7.04
N SER A 155 20.60 -7.79 -8.00
CA SER A 155 20.31 -7.35 -9.37
C SER A 155 19.20 -6.31 -9.46
N LEU A 156 18.26 -6.33 -8.50
CA LEU A 156 17.16 -5.35 -8.38
C LEU A 156 17.52 -4.12 -7.56
N ASN A 157 18.78 -4.02 -7.15
CA ASN A 157 19.30 -2.90 -6.34
C ASN A 157 18.50 -2.62 -5.06
N ILE A 158 17.98 -3.68 -4.43
CA ILE A 158 17.22 -3.58 -3.18
C ILE A 158 18.16 -3.21 -2.05
N LYS A 159 17.76 -2.23 -1.24
CA LYS A 159 18.54 -1.68 -0.14
C LYS A 159 17.74 -1.68 1.15
N SER A 160 18.35 -1.23 2.25
CA SER A 160 17.63 -1.02 3.50
C SER A 160 18.15 0.17 4.29
N ILE A 161 17.27 0.73 5.11
CA ILE A 161 17.58 1.78 6.06
C ILE A 161 17.15 1.31 7.44
N SER A 162 18.10 1.25 8.38
CA SER A 162 17.84 0.90 9.78
C SER A 162 17.70 2.13 10.68
N ASP A 163 18.47 3.19 10.42
CA ASP A 163 18.51 4.41 11.19
C ASP A 163 18.16 5.64 10.34
N SER A 164 16.93 6.11 10.52
CA SER A 164 16.43 7.30 9.82
C SER A 164 17.18 8.58 10.17
N THR A 165 17.63 8.71 11.41
CA THR A 165 18.33 9.92 11.88
C THR A 165 19.68 10.07 11.17
N LYS A 166 20.41 8.95 11.04
CA LYS A 166 21.68 8.91 10.33
C LYS A 166 21.51 9.28 8.85
N VAL A 167 20.49 8.71 8.20
CA VAL A 167 20.19 8.99 6.78
C VAL A 167 19.87 10.47 6.56
N VAL A 168 19.01 11.05 7.42
CA VAL A 168 18.67 12.48 7.34
C VAL A 168 19.92 13.35 7.42
N LYS A 169 20.78 13.11 8.42
CA LYS A 169 22.03 13.86 8.61
C LYS A 169 22.91 13.78 7.37
N VAL A 170 23.09 12.61 6.81
CA VAL A 170 23.99 12.38 5.66
C VAL A 170 23.42 13.02 4.41
N LEU A 171 22.13 12.86 4.11
CA LEU A 171 21.48 13.49 2.97
C LEU A 171 21.56 15.02 3.03
N VAL A 172 21.22 15.61 4.20
CA VAL A 172 21.26 17.06 4.38
C VAL A 172 22.67 17.61 4.28
N SER A 173 23.67 16.90 4.82
CA SER A 173 25.07 17.35 4.68
C SER A 173 25.57 17.31 3.24
N HIS A 174 25.03 16.43 2.39
CA HIS A 174 25.46 16.26 1.01
C HIS A 174 24.73 17.18 0.03
N PHE A 175 23.41 17.31 0.16
CA PHE A 175 22.55 18.01 -0.79
C PHE A 175 21.94 19.31 -0.27
N GLY A 176 22.07 19.60 1.02
CA GLY A 176 21.42 20.72 1.69
C GLY A 176 19.96 20.43 2.06
N GLU A 177 19.44 21.21 3.02
CA GLU A 177 18.10 21.03 3.58
C GLU A 177 16.99 21.19 2.54
N THR A 178 17.03 22.29 1.77
CA THR A 178 16.00 22.62 0.79
C THR A 178 15.82 21.53 -0.25
N ARG A 179 16.92 21.09 -0.86
CA ARG A 179 16.89 20.06 -1.91
C ARG A 179 16.40 18.70 -1.38
N CYS A 180 16.81 18.34 -0.14
CA CYS A 180 16.35 17.13 0.50
C CYS A 180 14.84 17.13 0.78
N LEU A 181 14.26 18.27 1.15
CA LEU A 181 12.81 18.42 1.32
C LEU A 181 12.07 18.34 -0.02
N GLU A 182 12.59 18.99 -1.05
CA GLU A 182 12.02 18.96 -2.41
C GLU A 182 12.07 17.55 -3.03
N SER A 183 13.10 16.76 -2.70
CA SER A 183 13.22 15.38 -3.20
C SER A 183 12.09 14.43 -2.72
N GLY A 184 11.38 14.78 -1.65
CA GLY A 184 10.37 13.96 -1.03
C GLY A 184 10.91 12.81 -0.15
N LEU A 185 12.24 12.65 -0.02
CA LEU A 185 12.86 11.66 0.89
C LEU A 185 12.90 12.13 2.34
N ILE A 186 12.84 13.43 2.55
CA ILE A 186 12.83 14.05 3.88
C ILE A 186 11.58 14.92 4.00
N CYS A 187 10.99 14.93 5.18
CA CYS A 187 9.84 15.75 5.51
C CYS A 187 10.06 16.45 6.85
N LYS A 188 9.40 17.57 7.07
CA LYS A 188 9.34 18.24 8.38
C LYS A 188 8.22 17.61 9.22
N ARG A 189 8.54 17.20 10.45
CA ARG A 189 7.57 16.78 11.48
C ARG A 189 7.72 17.73 12.67
N GLY A 190 6.88 18.77 12.69
CA GLY A 190 7.11 19.93 13.55
C GLY A 190 8.41 20.63 13.15
N ASN A 191 9.30 20.87 14.10
CA ASN A 191 10.62 21.50 13.87
C ASN A 191 11.73 20.50 13.53
N THR A 192 11.41 19.19 13.40
CA THR A 192 12.41 18.14 13.17
C THR A 192 12.33 17.62 11.74
N MET A 193 13.50 17.56 11.09
CA MET A 193 13.63 16.87 9.81
C MET A 193 13.61 15.35 10.03
N SER A 194 12.80 14.65 9.26
CA SER A 194 12.59 13.22 9.38
C SER A 194 12.67 12.54 8.03
N PHE A 195 13.18 11.33 8.00
CA PHE A 195 13.10 10.50 6.80
C PHE A 195 11.65 10.18 6.49
N TYR A 196 11.28 10.23 5.23
CA TYR A 196 9.90 10.05 4.80
C TYR A 196 9.36 8.66 5.16
N PHE A 197 10.16 7.63 4.94
CA PHE A 197 9.78 6.26 5.25
C PHE A 197 9.99 5.90 6.72
N SER A 198 9.12 5.06 7.25
CA SER A 198 9.30 4.46 8.58
C SER A 198 10.43 3.44 8.56
N THR A 199 11.32 3.50 9.55
CA THR A 199 12.47 2.60 9.68
C THR A 199 12.33 1.67 10.90
N PRO A 200 12.96 0.48 10.88
CA PRO A 200 13.77 -0.10 9.80
C PRO A 200 12.93 -0.50 8.58
N CYS A 201 13.48 -0.33 7.38
CA CYS A 201 12.75 -0.66 6.15
C CYS A 201 13.66 -1.16 5.03
N LEU A 202 13.08 -1.95 4.12
CA LEU A 202 13.61 -2.20 2.79
C LEU A 202 13.25 -1.05 1.85
N LEU A 203 14.09 -0.79 0.88
CA LEU A 203 13.85 0.13 -0.22
C LEU A 203 13.81 -0.65 -1.53
N PHE A 204 12.73 -0.48 -2.27
CA PHE A 204 12.51 -1.06 -3.59
C PHE A 204 12.52 0.05 -4.63
N PRO A 205 13.60 0.22 -5.40
CA PRO A 205 13.63 1.20 -6.47
C PRO A 205 12.79 0.71 -7.65
N TYR A 206 12.03 1.61 -8.24
CA TYR A 206 11.27 1.38 -9.45
C TYR A 206 11.98 2.04 -10.62
N TYR A 207 12.25 1.28 -11.63
CA TYR A 207 12.90 1.75 -12.85
C TYR A 207 11.94 1.64 -14.04
N ASP A 208 12.08 2.53 -15.01
CA ASP A 208 11.46 2.31 -16.31
C ASP A 208 12.19 1.18 -17.08
N LYS A 209 11.68 0.87 -18.27
CA LYS A 209 12.27 -0.15 -19.11
C LYS A 209 13.75 0.13 -19.43
N ASP A 210 14.13 1.38 -19.56
CA ASP A 210 15.48 1.81 -19.94
C ASP A 210 16.43 1.98 -18.73
N GLY A 211 15.94 1.71 -17.52
CA GLY A 211 16.72 1.73 -16.28
C GLY A 211 16.76 3.09 -15.58
N ALA A 212 15.96 4.09 -16.00
CA ALA A 212 15.84 5.33 -15.27
C ALA A 212 14.98 5.16 -14.01
N LEU A 213 15.42 5.71 -12.88
CA LEU A 213 14.70 5.64 -11.60
C LEU A 213 13.42 6.45 -11.67
N LEU A 214 12.30 5.81 -11.34
CA LEU A 214 10.96 6.41 -11.32
C LEU A 214 10.43 6.70 -9.92
N GLY A 215 11.02 6.07 -8.92
CA GLY A 215 10.60 6.22 -7.53
C GLY A 215 11.07 5.09 -6.63
N ILE A 216 10.71 5.22 -5.37
CA ILE A 216 11.09 4.23 -4.34
C ILE A 216 9.83 3.88 -3.55
N GLN A 217 9.65 2.58 -3.31
CA GLN A 217 8.71 2.05 -2.33
C GLN A 217 9.49 1.48 -1.15
N SER A 218 9.00 1.67 0.06
CA SER A 218 9.56 1.02 1.24
C SER A 218 8.67 -0.10 1.75
N ARG A 219 9.29 -1.08 2.40
CA ARG A 219 8.62 -2.06 3.25
C ARG A 219 9.15 -1.94 4.66
N TYR A 220 8.28 -1.59 5.60
CA TYR A 220 8.62 -1.53 7.01
C TYR A 220 8.92 -2.93 7.56
N LEU A 221 10.02 -3.07 8.32
CA LEU A 221 10.48 -4.33 8.93
C LEU A 221 10.34 -4.37 10.45
N GLY A 222 9.77 -3.32 11.06
CA GLY A 222 9.55 -3.29 12.51
C GLY A 222 8.17 -3.79 12.92
N ASP A 223 7.90 -3.80 14.23
CA ASP A 223 6.71 -4.41 14.83
C ASP A 223 5.61 -3.41 15.18
N ARG A 224 5.77 -2.12 14.87
CA ARG A 224 4.75 -1.11 15.19
C ARG A 224 3.49 -1.31 14.35
N GLN A 225 2.36 -1.61 14.99
CA GLN A 225 1.09 -1.92 14.33
C GLN A 225 0.48 -0.75 13.55
N ASN A 226 0.78 0.50 13.92
CA ASN A 226 0.22 1.70 13.29
C ASN A 226 1.07 2.24 12.12
N VAL A 227 2.03 1.47 11.64
CA VAL A 227 2.90 1.84 10.52
C VAL A 227 2.49 1.04 9.28
N PRO A 228 2.22 1.71 8.14
CA PRO A 228 1.95 1.01 6.89
C PRO A 228 3.09 0.08 6.52
N ARG A 229 2.78 -1.19 6.21
CA ARG A 229 3.78 -2.16 5.78
C ARG A 229 4.51 -1.72 4.52
N PHE A 230 3.80 -1.16 3.56
CA PHE A 230 4.35 -0.62 2.33
C PHE A 230 4.01 0.86 2.20
N GLN A 231 4.96 1.65 1.72
CA GLN A 231 4.79 3.09 1.53
C GLN A 231 5.53 3.54 0.27
N PHE A 232 4.83 4.23 -0.64
CA PHE A 232 5.42 4.89 -1.79
C PHE A 232 5.85 6.32 -1.47
N MET A 233 6.84 6.84 -2.16
CA MET A 233 7.12 8.28 -2.16
C MET A 233 5.92 9.07 -2.69
N VAL A 234 5.68 10.23 -2.10
CA VAL A 234 4.49 11.08 -2.41
C VAL A 234 4.46 11.52 -3.88
N SER A 235 5.62 11.79 -4.46
CA SER A 235 5.76 12.26 -5.84
C SER A 235 5.67 11.17 -6.91
N CYS A 236 5.59 9.89 -6.51
CA CYS A 236 5.63 8.78 -7.46
C CYS A 236 4.23 8.33 -7.88
N LYS A 237 4.01 8.22 -9.18
CA LYS A 237 2.87 7.48 -9.73
C LYS A 237 3.04 5.99 -9.47
N THR A 238 1.93 5.25 -9.43
CA THR A 238 1.95 3.79 -9.40
C THR A 238 2.60 3.25 -10.67
N ARG A 239 3.63 2.43 -10.55
CA ARG A 239 4.42 1.86 -11.65
C ARG A 239 4.50 0.34 -11.49
N VAL A 240 4.84 -0.38 -12.56
CA VAL A 240 5.18 -1.80 -12.48
C VAL A 240 6.61 -1.95 -11.96
N PHE A 241 6.81 -2.84 -10.98
CA PHE A 241 8.13 -3.16 -10.45
C PHE A 241 8.88 -4.09 -11.38
N ASN A 242 10.19 -3.86 -11.55
CA ASN A 242 11.11 -4.67 -12.37
C ASN A 242 10.84 -4.60 -13.88
N LEU A 243 10.42 -3.46 -14.43
CA LEU A 243 10.28 -3.29 -15.89
C LEU A 243 11.56 -3.56 -16.69
N PRO A 244 12.80 -3.29 -16.22
CA PRO A 244 14.02 -3.59 -16.98
C PRO A 244 14.16 -5.05 -17.39
N ILE A 245 13.45 -5.99 -16.74
CA ILE A 245 13.47 -7.41 -17.13
C ILE A 245 13.03 -7.62 -18.58
N LEU A 246 12.20 -6.74 -19.13
CA LEU A 246 11.71 -6.80 -20.50
C LEU A 246 12.86 -6.75 -21.52
N ASN A 247 14.02 -6.15 -21.16
CA ASN A 247 15.20 -6.12 -22.01
C ASN A 247 15.92 -7.47 -22.11
N THR A 248 15.55 -8.44 -21.28
CA THR A 248 16.09 -9.81 -21.27
C THR A 248 15.17 -10.82 -21.96
N LEU A 249 14.06 -10.35 -22.53
CA LEU A 249 13.00 -11.18 -23.10
C LEU A 249 12.79 -10.88 -24.59
N ASN A 250 12.45 -11.92 -25.34
CA ASN A 250 11.91 -11.79 -26.68
C ASN A 250 10.38 -11.75 -26.65
N TYR A 251 9.75 -11.23 -27.69
CA TYR A 251 8.30 -11.27 -27.81
C TYR A 251 7.81 -12.73 -27.85
N GLY A 252 6.80 -13.01 -27.02
CA GLY A 252 6.29 -14.36 -26.83
C GLY A 252 6.92 -15.15 -25.70
N ASP A 253 8.03 -14.68 -25.11
CA ASP A 253 8.60 -15.32 -23.92
C ASP A 253 7.62 -15.22 -22.73
N SER A 254 7.67 -16.21 -21.84
CA SER A 254 6.83 -16.24 -20.66
C SER A 254 7.24 -15.16 -19.66
N LEU A 255 6.26 -14.38 -19.21
CA LEU A 255 6.41 -13.33 -18.21
C LEU A 255 5.33 -13.45 -17.13
N TYR A 256 5.76 -13.52 -15.89
CA TYR A 256 4.86 -13.66 -14.74
C TYR A 256 4.52 -12.30 -14.13
N ILE A 257 3.25 -12.09 -13.81
CA ILE A 257 2.75 -10.91 -13.13
C ILE A 257 2.39 -11.32 -11.70
N SER A 258 2.85 -10.59 -10.69
CA SER A 258 2.48 -10.79 -9.28
C SER A 258 1.80 -9.55 -8.69
N GLU A 259 1.03 -9.75 -7.62
CA GLU A 259 0.34 -8.68 -6.90
C GLU A 259 1.27 -7.94 -5.93
N GLY A 260 2.34 -8.59 -5.51
CA GLY A 260 3.29 -8.04 -4.54
C GLY A 260 4.75 -8.17 -4.98
N ILE A 261 5.60 -7.26 -4.46
CA ILE A 261 7.06 -7.34 -4.71
C ILE A 261 7.63 -8.65 -4.16
N THR A 262 7.18 -9.13 -3.00
CA THR A 262 7.66 -10.36 -2.39
C THR A 262 7.41 -11.58 -3.25
N ASP A 263 6.25 -11.64 -3.91
CA ASP A 263 5.91 -12.72 -4.85
C ASP A 263 6.76 -12.63 -6.12
N CYS A 264 6.98 -11.41 -6.62
CA CYS A 264 7.90 -11.18 -7.74
C CYS A 264 9.31 -11.67 -7.42
N LEU A 265 9.84 -11.36 -6.24
CA LEU A 265 11.15 -11.82 -5.81
C LEU A 265 11.22 -13.35 -5.68
N ALA A 266 10.16 -13.98 -5.20
CA ALA A 266 10.04 -15.43 -5.10
C ALA A 266 10.02 -16.08 -6.51
N LEU A 267 9.23 -15.54 -7.45
CA LEU A 267 9.19 -15.98 -8.84
C LEU A 267 10.58 -15.87 -9.50
N LEU A 268 11.24 -14.72 -9.34
CA LEU A 268 12.60 -14.51 -9.85
C LEU A 268 13.60 -15.48 -9.22
N SER A 269 13.49 -15.74 -7.91
CA SER A 269 14.35 -16.68 -7.21
C SER A 269 14.08 -18.14 -7.62
N SER A 270 12.89 -18.44 -8.14
CA SER A 270 12.58 -19.72 -8.78
C SER A 270 13.12 -19.85 -10.22
N GLY A 271 13.73 -18.78 -10.76
CA GLY A 271 14.26 -18.75 -12.13
C GLY A 271 13.25 -18.28 -13.18
N LEU A 272 12.03 -17.88 -12.76
CA LEU A 272 11.01 -17.33 -13.64
C LEU A 272 11.25 -15.84 -13.90
N LYS A 273 10.77 -15.33 -15.02
CA LYS A 273 10.82 -13.90 -15.33
C LYS A 273 9.55 -13.24 -14.82
N ALA A 274 9.69 -12.24 -13.95
CA ALA A 274 8.54 -11.67 -13.27
C ALA A 274 8.60 -10.16 -13.08
N VAL A 275 7.42 -9.55 -13.03
CA VAL A 275 7.16 -8.16 -12.66
C VAL A 275 6.09 -8.11 -11.57
N ALA A 276 6.04 -7.04 -10.76
CA ALA A 276 4.98 -6.87 -9.77
C ALA A 276 4.14 -5.63 -10.04
N ILE A 277 2.84 -5.73 -9.71
CA ILE A 277 1.91 -4.62 -9.67
C ILE A 277 1.76 -4.18 -8.21
N PRO A 278 2.19 -2.98 -7.83
CA PRO A 278 2.29 -2.55 -6.43
C PRO A 278 0.94 -2.32 -5.73
N SER A 279 -0.16 -2.36 -6.47
CA SER A 279 -1.51 -2.16 -5.93
C SER A 279 -2.55 -2.71 -6.89
N ALA A 280 -3.38 -3.61 -6.40
CA ALA A 280 -4.56 -4.11 -7.13
C ALA A 280 -5.63 -3.01 -7.36
N THR A 281 -5.55 -1.89 -6.65
CA THR A 281 -6.57 -0.82 -6.70
C THR A 281 -6.33 0.17 -7.84
N ILE A 282 -5.07 0.38 -8.24
CA ILE A 282 -4.69 1.34 -9.29
C ILE A 282 -3.74 0.65 -10.25
N LEU A 283 -4.26 0.27 -11.42
CA LEU A 283 -3.46 -0.38 -12.46
C LEU A 283 -2.57 0.65 -13.18
N PRO A 284 -1.24 0.45 -13.24
CA PRO A 284 -0.32 1.30 -14.00
C PRO A 284 -0.42 1.00 -15.50
N LYS A 285 -1.48 1.51 -16.14
CA LYS A 285 -1.88 1.15 -17.50
C LYS A 285 -0.79 1.37 -18.55
N GLU A 286 0.01 2.43 -18.39
CA GLU A 286 1.12 2.75 -19.31
C GLU A 286 2.18 1.65 -19.30
N ASP A 287 2.57 1.19 -18.11
CA ASP A 287 3.56 0.12 -17.95
C ASP A 287 2.99 -1.24 -18.36
N LEU A 288 1.73 -1.52 -17.96
CA LEU A 288 1.07 -2.78 -18.34
C LEU A 288 0.94 -2.93 -19.85
N ALA A 289 0.76 -1.83 -20.57
CA ALA A 289 0.68 -1.87 -22.03
C ALA A 289 1.96 -2.41 -22.70
N LEU A 290 3.11 -2.28 -22.04
CA LEU A 290 4.38 -2.84 -22.52
C LEU A 290 4.40 -4.38 -22.45
N LEU A 291 3.63 -4.97 -21.54
CA LEU A 291 3.66 -6.40 -21.27
C LEU A 291 2.85 -7.21 -22.30
N LYS A 292 1.98 -6.60 -23.11
CA LYS A 292 1.06 -7.28 -24.03
C LYS A 292 1.73 -8.17 -25.10
N PHE A 293 3.03 -8.00 -25.32
CA PHE A 293 3.78 -8.73 -26.34
C PHE A 293 4.38 -10.04 -25.82
N TYR A 294 4.17 -10.36 -24.53
CA TYR A 294 4.70 -11.54 -23.87
C TYR A 294 3.59 -12.56 -23.56
N ASP A 295 3.99 -13.81 -23.35
CA ASP A 295 3.08 -14.85 -22.86
C ASP A 295 2.89 -14.65 -21.34
N LEU A 296 1.74 -14.07 -20.97
CA LEU A 296 1.51 -13.60 -19.61
C LEU A 296 0.90 -14.68 -18.72
N HIS A 297 1.49 -14.84 -17.54
CA HIS A 297 1.10 -15.76 -16.50
C HIS A 297 0.89 -15.02 -15.19
N MET A 298 0.00 -15.52 -14.33
CA MET A 298 -0.20 -15.01 -12.99
C MET A 298 -0.62 -16.14 -12.05
N PHE A 299 -0.04 -16.18 -10.86
CA PHE A 299 -0.53 -16.94 -9.71
C PHE A 299 -1.34 -15.99 -8.82
N PRO A 300 -2.66 -15.94 -8.96
CA PRO A 300 -3.48 -15.04 -8.14
C PRO A 300 -3.41 -15.44 -6.66
N ASP A 301 -3.37 -14.46 -5.76
CA ASP A 301 -3.57 -14.71 -4.33
C ASP A 301 -4.89 -15.44 -4.12
N GLN A 302 -4.91 -16.45 -3.25
CA GLN A 302 -6.08 -17.33 -3.05
C GLN A 302 -7.18 -16.72 -2.17
N ASP A 303 -7.16 -15.40 -1.97
CA ASP A 303 -8.23 -14.67 -1.30
C ASP A 303 -9.15 -13.94 -2.30
N GLU A 304 -10.22 -13.32 -1.79
CA GLU A 304 -11.19 -12.60 -2.63
C GLU A 304 -10.56 -11.38 -3.33
N ALA A 305 -9.62 -10.70 -2.66
CA ALA A 305 -8.94 -9.54 -3.20
C ALA A 305 -8.04 -9.94 -4.39
N GLY A 306 -7.30 -11.04 -4.27
CA GLY A 306 -6.45 -11.57 -5.33
C GLY A 306 -7.24 -12.03 -6.55
N ARG A 307 -8.34 -12.76 -6.36
CA ARG A 307 -9.23 -13.14 -7.46
C ARG A 307 -9.80 -11.94 -8.20
N LYS A 308 -10.14 -10.87 -7.47
CA LYS A 308 -10.60 -9.62 -8.07
C LYS A 308 -9.48 -8.93 -8.84
N ALA A 309 -8.28 -8.82 -8.26
CA ALA A 309 -7.11 -8.24 -8.92
C ALA A 309 -6.80 -8.97 -10.24
N PHE A 310 -6.78 -10.30 -10.22
CA PHE A 310 -6.60 -11.12 -11.42
C PHE A 310 -7.65 -10.81 -12.49
N THR A 311 -8.92 -10.74 -12.09
CA THR A 311 -10.03 -10.43 -13.00
C THR A 311 -9.85 -9.05 -13.65
N ASP A 312 -9.47 -8.04 -12.89
CA ASP A 312 -9.25 -6.68 -13.37
C ASP A 312 -8.03 -6.60 -14.34
N ILE A 313 -6.95 -7.29 -14.01
CA ILE A 313 -5.74 -7.41 -14.86
C ILE A 313 -6.09 -8.14 -16.16
N ARG A 314 -6.74 -9.29 -16.06
CA ARG A 314 -7.17 -10.07 -17.24
C ARG A 314 -8.06 -9.26 -18.15
N LYS A 315 -9.04 -8.52 -17.60
CA LYS A 315 -9.91 -7.63 -18.37
C LYS A 315 -9.14 -6.54 -19.09
N PHE A 316 -8.11 -5.98 -18.44
CA PHE A 316 -7.25 -4.98 -19.07
C PHE A 316 -6.55 -5.55 -20.30
N PHE A 317 -5.94 -6.75 -20.20
CA PHE A 317 -5.21 -7.36 -21.31
C PHE A 317 -6.13 -7.86 -22.42
N VAL A 318 -7.32 -8.38 -22.11
CA VAL A 318 -8.34 -8.74 -23.13
C VAL A 318 -8.68 -7.54 -24.00
N ASN A 319 -8.83 -6.34 -23.42
CA ASN A 319 -9.05 -5.11 -24.18
C ASN A 319 -7.85 -4.70 -25.07
N MET A 320 -6.70 -5.31 -24.86
CA MET A 320 -5.47 -5.11 -25.64
C MET A 320 -5.16 -6.30 -26.56
N TYR A 321 -6.13 -7.19 -26.78
CA TYR A 321 -5.97 -8.41 -27.58
C TYR A 321 -4.87 -9.35 -27.06
N SER A 322 -4.69 -9.38 -25.73
CA SER A 322 -3.78 -10.27 -25.03
C SER A 322 -4.51 -11.00 -23.91
N THR A 323 -3.93 -12.05 -23.37
CA THR A 323 -4.52 -12.84 -22.27
C THR A 323 -3.50 -13.08 -21.17
N VAL A 324 -4.01 -13.25 -19.95
CA VAL A 324 -3.19 -13.67 -18.81
C VAL A 324 -3.65 -15.05 -18.37
N LYS A 325 -2.73 -16.00 -18.34
CA LYS A 325 -2.98 -17.37 -17.89
C LYS A 325 -3.10 -17.41 -16.37
N ASP A 326 -4.12 -18.12 -15.90
CA ASP A 326 -4.40 -18.34 -14.48
C ASP A 326 -3.62 -19.59 -14.02
N GLU A 327 -2.48 -19.38 -13.38
CA GLU A 327 -1.67 -20.44 -12.79
C GLU A 327 -2.21 -20.82 -11.41
N LYS A 328 -2.13 -22.11 -11.07
CA LYS A 328 -2.72 -22.60 -9.82
C LYS A 328 -1.64 -22.88 -8.79
N LEU A 329 -1.87 -22.36 -7.59
CA LEU A 329 -1.13 -22.72 -6.40
C LEU A 329 -1.76 -23.96 -5.73
N PRO A 330 -0.98 -24.75 -4.97
CA PRO A 330 -1.51 -25.83 -4.17
C PRO A 330 -2.57 -25.34 -3.18
N VAL A 331 -3.51 -26.20 -2.83
CA VAL A 331 -4.49 -25.95 -1.77
C VAL A 331 -3.75 -25.68 -0.46
N ASN A 332 -4.18 -24.69 0.31
CA ASN A 332 -3.60 -24.23 1.59
C ASN A 332 -2.35 -23.32 1.47
N VAL A 333 -2.01 -22.85 0.29
CA VAL A 333 -0.98 -21.83 0.07
C VAL A 333 -1.66 -20.53 -0.31
N LYS A 334 -1.33 -19.43 0.36
CA LYS A 334 -1.99 -18.14 0.13
C LYS A 334 -1.56 -17.46 -1.18
N ASP A 335 -0.26 -17.35 -1.38
CA ASP A 335 0.38 -16.63 -2.47
C ASP A 335 1.65 -17.37 -2.94
N TYR A 336 2.30 -16.86 -4.00
CA TYR A 336 3.48 -17.52 -4.54
C TYR A 336 4.69 -17.43 -3.60
N SER A 337 4.81 -16.39 -2.80
CA SER A 337 5.89 -16.27 -1.82
C SER A 337 5.82 -17.36 -0.75
N ASP A 338 4.61 -17.66 -0.24
CA ASP A 338 4.40 -18.75 0.71
C ASP A 338 4.66 -20.13 0.09
N TYR A 339 4.26 -20.33 -1.18
CA TYR A 339 4.58 -21.55 -1.93
C TYR A 339 6.10 -21.74 -2.09
N TYR A 340 6.80 -20.67 -2.48
CA TYR A 340 8.24 -20.71 -2.64
C TYR A 340 8.95 -21.06 -1.32
N ILE A 341 8.57 -20.43 -0.20
CA ILE A 341 9.13 -20.75 1.12
C ILE A 341 8.93 -22.21 1.46
N PHE A 342 7.72 -22.72 1.25
CA PHE A 342 7.39 -24.14 1.51
C PHE A 342 8.31 -25.06 0.70
N THR A 343 8.53 -24.79 -0.58
CA THR A 343 9.43 -25.60 -1.43
C THR A 343 10.88 -25.54 -0.98
N GLN A 344 11.37 -24.38 -0.50
CA GLN A 344 12.73 -24.25 0.01
C GLN A 344 12.96 -25.05 1.30
N ILE A 345 11.99 -25.02 2.21
CA ILE A 345 12.04 -25.81 3.47
C ILE A 345 12.08 -27.31 3.17
N GLN A 346 11.27 -27.77 2.22
CA GLN A 346 11.29 -29.20 1.82
C GLN A 346 12.61 -29.62 1.20
N ASN A 347 13.19 -28.78 0.32
CA ASN A 347 14.46 -29.08 -0.34
C ASN A 347 15.66 -28.99 0.60
N GLY A 348 15.59 -28.17 1.66
CA GLY A 348 16.65 -28.05 2.67
C GLY A 348 16.67 -29.15 3.72
N ASN A 349 15.60 -29.98 3.78
CA ASN A 349 15.51 -31.13 4.66
C ASN A 349 15.88 -32.46 3.98
N GLN A 350 16.36 -32.44 2.73
CA GLN A 350 16.96 -33.55 2.02
C GLN A 350 18.50 -33.38 1.98
#